data_e03cb5359830e43fded2b2cc1719821a
#
_entry.id   e03cb5359830e43fded2b2cc1719821a
#
_cell.length_a   1.000
_cell.length_b   1.000
_cell.length_c   1.000
_cell.angle_alpha   90.00
_cell.angle_beta   90.00
_cell.angle_gamma   90.00
#
_symmetry.space_group_name_H-M   'P 1'
#
loop_
_entity.id
_entity.type
_entity.pdbx_description
1 polymer ?
#
loop_
_entity_poly.entity_id
_entity_poly.type
_entity_poly.pdbx_seq_one_letter_code
_entity_poly.pdbx_strand_id
1 'polypeptide(L)'
;MEDQEEQLVRMGEEAEVLLASEAFSTTVNQLVDASFQNFTNSTPDESVKREAAYHHYRALVDIVSTLRQRVQVKDEIVSKLTADDNNQNEEG
;
A
#
# COMPACT_ATOMS: atom_id res chain seq x y z
N MET A 1 12.25 1.10 -23.57
CA MET A 1 11.56 1.83 -22.47
C MET A 1 10.15 1.28 -22.28
N GLU A 2 9.78 1.04 -21.05
CA GLU A 2 8.41 0.64 -20.77
C GLU A 2 7.46 1.81 -21.04
N ASP A 3 6.26 1.52 -21.54
CA ASP A 3 5.24 2.56 -21.58
C ASP A 3 4.67 2.77 -20.15
N GLN A 4 3.81 3.76 -20.01
CA GLN A 4 3.28 4.15 -18.71
C GLN A 4 2.41 3.05 -18.10
N GLU A 5 1.59 2.37 -18.90
CA GLU A 5 0.74 1.28 -18.41
C GLU A 5 1.56 0.08 -17.93
N GLU A 6 2.58 -0.31 -18.69
CA GLU A 6 3.47 -1.40 -18.30
C GLU A 6 4.16 -1.08 -16.98
N GLN A 7 4.61 0.16 -16.80
CA GLN A 7 5.25 0.59 -15.56
C GLN A 7 4.29 0.52 -14.39
N LEU A 8 3.05 0.96 -14.57
CA LEU A 8 2.03 0.91 -13.52
C LEU A 8 1.67 -0.53 -13.14
N VAL A 9 1.58 -1.42 -14.12
CA VAL A 9 1.33 -2.84 -13.86
C VAL A 9 2.47 -3.45 -13.05
N ARG A 10 3.71 -3.17 -13.44
CA ARG A 10 4.88 -3.68 -12.71
C ARG A 10 4.91 -3.17 -11.28
N MET A 11 4.64 -1.88 -11.07
CA MET A 11 4.59 -1.31 -9.73
C MET A 11 3.52 -1.98 -8.87
N GLY A 12 2.36 -2.29 -9.48
CA GLY A 12 1.30 -3.02 -8.79
C GLY A 12 1.69 -4.45 -8.43
N GLU A 13 2.37 -5.15 -9.33
CA GLU A 13 2.85 -6.51 -9.08
C GLU A 13 3.88 -6.52 -7.93
N GLU A 14 4.79 -5.57 -7.93
CA GLU A 14 5.77 -5.41 -6.85
C GLU A 14 5.08 -5.11 -5.51
N ALA A 15 4.04 -4.27 -5.54
CA ALA A 15 3.26 -3.96 -4.34
C ALA A 15 2.53 -5.20 -3.81
N GLU A 16 1.99 -6.04 -4.69
CA GLU A 16 1.35 -7.29 -4.28
C GLU A 16 2.33 -8.22 -3.57
N VAL A 17 3.54 -8.35 -4.13
CA VAL A 17 4.57 -9.20 -3.52
C VAL A 17 4.91 -8.70 -2.12
N LEU A 18 5.06 -7.38 -1.97
CA LEU A 18 5.39 -6.78 -0.68
C LEU A 18 4.26 -6.96 0.33
N LEU A 19 3.02 -6.70 -0.08
CA LEU A 19 1.85 -6.87 0.79
C LEU A 19 1.63 -8.33 1.20
N ALA A 20 2.00 -9.28 0.36
CA ALA A 20 1.92 -10.70 0.67
C ALA A 20 3.07 -11.19 1.53
N SER A 21 4.11 -10.39 1.71
CA SER A 21 5.28 -10.77 2.52
C SER A 21 4.93 -10.78 4.00
N GLU A 22 5.10 -11.92 4.64
CA GLU A 22 4.87 -12.05 6.08
C GLU A 22 5.82 -11.15 6.87
N ALA A 23 7.09 -11.09 6.45
CA ALA A 23 8.08 -10.25 7.10
C ALA A 23 7.70 -8.77 7.03
N PHE A 24 7.20 -8.31 5.89
CA PHE A 24 6.73 -6.93 5.75
C PHE A 24 5.54 -6.65 6.65
N SER A 25 4.52 -7.52 6.62
CA SER A 25 3.32 -7.36 7.46
C SER A 25 3.66 -7.36 8.95
N THR A 26 4.51 -8.28 9.38
CA THR A 26 4.93 -8.36 10.77
C THR A 26 5.67 -7.10 11.20
N THR A 27 6.58 -6.60 10.36
CA THR A 27 7.34 -5.40 10.66
C THR A 27 6.43 -4.17 10.76
N VAL A 28 5.51 -4.01 9.79
CA VAL A 28 4.56 -2.89 9.80
C VAL A 28 3.69 -2.94 11.04
N ASN A 29 3.15 -4.12 11.38
CA ASN A 29 2.29 -4.28 12.55
C ASN A 29 3.04 -3.98 13.84
N GLN A 30 4.30 -4.39 13.96
CA GLN A 30 5.13 -4.07 15.12
C GLN A 30 5.36 -2.58 15.25
N LEU A 31 5.61 -1.88 14.15
CA LEU A 31 5.81 -0.43 14.15
C LEU A 31 4.51 0.32 14.49
N VAL A 32 3.38 -0.16 13.98
CA VAL A 32 2.07 0.41 14.32
C VAL A 32 1.79 0.26 15.81
N ASP A 33 2.03 -0.93 16.36
CA ASP A 33 1.84 -1.19 17.79
C ASP A 33 2.74 -0.31 18.63
N ALA A 34 4.01 -0.16 18.25
CA ALA A 34 4.95 0.70 18.97
C ALA A 34 4.50 2.16 18.97
N SER A 35 4.02 2.66 17.82
CA SER A 35 3.49 4.02 17.72
C SER A 35 2.28 4.22 18.62
N PHE A 36 1.38 3.22 18.64
CA PHE A 36 0.18 3.26 19.48
C PHE A 36 0.55 3.26 20.96
N GLN A 37 1.49 2.40 21.36
CA GLN A 37 1.95 2.34 22.74
C GLN A 37 2.60 3.66 23.18
N ASN A 38 3.40 4.26 22.31
CA ASN A 38 4.00 5.56 22.60
C ASN A 38 2.93 6.64 22.79
N PHE A 39 1.87 6.58 22.00
CA PHE A 39 0.76 7.51 22.12
C PHE A 39 0.01 7.30 23.43
N THR A 40 -0.38 6.06 23.74
CA THR A 40 -1.18 5.74 24.93
C THR A 40 -0.42 5.91 26.24
N ASN A 41 0.91 5.71 26.22
CA ASN A 41 1.76 5.84 27.39
C ASN A 41 2.26 7.26 27.63
N SER A 42 1.93 8.20 26.75
CA SER A 42 2.30 9.59 26.95
C SER A 42 1.50 10.23 28.09
N THR A 43 2.13 11.14 28.82
CA THR A 43 1.44 11.94 29.84
C THR A 43 0.81 13.18 29.22
N PRO A 44 -0.15 13.85 29.91
CA PRO A 44 -0.81 15.02 29.33
C PRO A 44 0.13 16.16 28.90
N ASP A 45 1.29 16.28 29.55
CA ASP A 45 2.27 17.31 29.23
C ASP A 45 3.26 16.91 28.12
N GLU A 46 3.17 15.69 27.60
CA GLU A 46 4.06 15.19 26.54
C GLU A 46 3.42 15.31 25.16
N SER A 47 2.94 16.50 24.81
CA SER A 47 2.23 16.71 23.52
C SER A 47 3.14 16.45 22.30
N VAL A 48 4.42 16.81 22.40
CA VAL A 48 5.36 16.58 21.30
C VAL A 48 5.55 15.09 21.04
N LYS A 49 5.63 14.30 22.12
CA LYS A 49 5.76 12.85 22.02
C LYS A 49 4.52 12.23 21.35
N ARG A 50 3.31 12.69 21.72
CA ARG A 50 2.08 12.20 21.11
C ARG A 50 2.00 12.57 19.64
N GLU A 51 2.37 13.78 19.28
CA GLU A 51 2.39 14.22 17.88
C GLU A 51 3.35 13.37 17.04
N ALA A 52 4.56 13.10 17.58
CA ALA A 52 5.52 12.26 16.90
C ALA A 52 4.98 10.84 16.68
N ALA A 53 4.35 10.26 17.70
CA ALA A 53 3.73 8.93 17.59
C ALA A 53 2.62 8.93 16.56
N TYR A 54 1.79 9.97 16.51
CA TYR A 54 0.73 10.10 15.52
C TYR A 54 1.31 10.19 14.10
N HIS A 55 2.35 10.99 13.90
CA HIS A 55 2.96 11.13 12.58
C HIS A 55 3.61 9.83 12.11
N HIS A 56 4.24 9.08 13.01
CA HIS A 56 4.78 7.75 12.69
C HIS A 56 3.67 6.79 12.24
N TYR A 57 2.58 6.76 12.99
CA TYR A 57 1.43 5.94 12.63
C TYR A 57 0.87 6.33 11.26
N ARG A 58 0.68 7.63 11.01
CA ARG A 58 0.17 8.10 9.72
C ARG A 58 1.09 7.73 8.56
N ALA A 59 2.40 7.83 8.76
CA ALA A 59 3.34 7.45 7.72
C ALA A 59 3.22 5.96 7.36
N LEU A 60 3.06 5.10 8.36
CA LEU A 60 2.89 3.66 8.14
C LEU A 60 1.58 3.36 7.41
N VAL A 61 0.49 4.02 7.80
CA VAL A 61 -0.80 3.91 7.12
C VAL A 61 -0.66 4.35 5.66
N ASP A 62 0.03 5.44 5.42
CA ASP A 62 0.21 5.99 4.08
C ASP A 62 1.02 5.03 3.19
N ILE A 63 2.03 4.37 3.74
CA ILE A 63 2.81 3.36 3.01
C ILE A 63 1.91 2.21 2.55
N VAL A 64 1.15 1.63 3.47
CA VAL A 64 0.27 0.50 3.15
C VAL A 64 -0.82 0.92 2.17
N SER A 65 -1.41 2.09 2.39
CA SER A 65 -2.46 2.63 1.53
C SER A 65 -1.94 2.85 0.11
N THR A 66 -0.71 3.38 -0.02
CA THR A 66 -0.08 3.60 -1.32
C THR A 66 0.15 2.28 -2.06
N LEU A 67 0.61 1.26 -1.34
CA LEU A 67 0.82 -0.07 -1.95
C LEU A 67 -0.50 -0.67 -2.42
N ARG A 68 -1.56 -0.56 -1.63
CA ARG A 68 -2.90 -1.05 -2.01
C ARG A 68 -3.43 -0.31 -3.23
N GLN A 69 -3.18 0.99 -3.32
CA GLN A 69 -3.59 1.79 -4.46
C GLN A 69 -2.88 1.33 -5.73
N ARG A 70 -1.60 1.00 -5.64
CA ARG A 70 -0.83 0.49 -6.78
C ARG A 70 -1.38 -0.84 -7.28
N VAL A 71 -1.80 -1.71 -6.37
CA VAL A 71 -2.45 -2.98 -6.73
C VAL A 71 -3.77 -2.71 -7.44
N GLN A 72 -4.57 -1.78 -6.91
CA GLN A 72 -5.86 -1.44 -7.51
C GLN A 72 -5.68 -0.89 -8.93
N VAL A 73 -4.73 -0.01 -9.14
CA VAL A 73 -4.45 0.55 -10.46
C VAL A 73 -4.04 -0.56 -11.43
N LYS A 74 -3.16 -1.46 -10.99
CA LYS A 74 -2.76 -2.61 -11.81
C LYS A 74 -3.97 -3.46 -12.18
N ASP A 75 -4.81 -3.78 -11.20
CA ASP A 75 -5.98 -4.64 -11.43
C ASP A 75 -6.95 -4.00 -12.43
N GLU A 76 -7.14 -2.69 -12.36
CA GLU A 76 -7.97 -1.97 -13.31
C GLU A 76 -7.42 -2.03 -14.73
N ILE A 77 -6.09 -1.85 -14.88
CA ILE A 77 -5.44 -1.93 -16.19
C ILE A 77 -5.56 -3.34 -16.76
N VAL A 78 -5.25 -4.36 -15.96
CA VAL A 78 -5.31 -5.76 -16.39
C VAL A 78 -6.73 -6.15 -16.77
N SER A 79 -7.72 -5.76 -15.97
CA SER A 79 -9.13 -6.02 -16.27
C SER A 79 -9.54 -5.40 -17.59
N LYS A 80 -9.12 -4.18 -17.84
CA LYS A 80 -9.45 -3.47 -19.08
C LYS A 80 -8.83 -4.15 -20.29
N LEU A 81 -7.57 -4.56 -20.19
CA LEU A 81 -6.90 -5.26 -21.28
C LEU A 81 -7.55 -6.61 -21.56
N THR A 82 -7.92 -7.33 -20.51
CA THR A 82 -8.60 -8.62 -20.64
C THR A 82 -9.97 -8.46 -21.28
N ALA A 83 -10.72 -7.42 -20.89
CA ALA A 83 -12.03 -7.15 -21.49
C ALA A 83 -11.90 -6.81 -22.98
N ASP A 84 -10.91 -6.01 -23.35
CA ASP A 84 -10.64 -5.67 -24.75
C ASP A 84 -10.30 -6.93 -25.57
N ASP A 85 -9.48 -7.83 -25.03
CA ASP A 85 -9.15 -9.10 -25.67
C ASP A 85 -10.39 -9.98 -25.87
N ASN A 86 -11.24 -10.07 -24.85
CA ASN A 86 -12.46 -10.85 -24.92
C ASN A 86 -13.42 -10.30 -26.00
N ASN A 87 -13.53 -8.98 -26.08
CA ASN A 87 -14.36 -8.34 -27.09
C ASN A 87 -13.84 -8.62 -28.50
N GLN A 88 -12.53 -8.59 -28.70
CA GLN A 88 -11.93 -8.91 -29.98
C GLN A 88 -12.17 -10.36 -30.37
N ASN A 89 -12.10 -11.29 -29.42
CA ASN A 89 -12.36 -12.70 -29.65
C ASN A 89 -13.81 -12.96 -30.02
N GLU A 90 -14.76 -12.24 -29.41
CA GLU A 90 -16.18 -12.39 -29.70
C GLU A 90 -16.52 -11.89 -31.12
N GLU A 91 -15.83 -10.90 -31.60
CA GLU A 91 -16.06 -10.35 -32.94
C GLU A 91 -15.43 -11.21 -34.04
N GLY A 92 -14.47 -12.02 -33.68
CA GLY A 92 -13.81 -12.90 -34.63
C GLY A 92 -14.55 -14.20 -34.82
#